data_9e976e8809044c9e72436db95608d4a8
#
_entry.id   9e976e8809044c9e72436db95608d4a8
#
_cell.length_a   1.000
_cell.length_b   1.000
_cell.length_c   1.000
_cell.angle_alpha   90.00
_cell.angle_beta   90.00
_cell.angle_gamma   90.00
#
_symmetry.space_group_name_H-M   'P 1'
#
loop_
_entity.id
_entity.type
_entity.pdbx_description
1 polymer ?
#
loop_
_entity_poly.entity_id
_entity_poly.type
_entity_poly.pdbx_seq_one_letter_code
_entity_poly.pdbx_strand_id
1 'polypeptide(L)'
;MHVMRVKPMVVALAIMLLVGGISTVRAQSPVILNGAGATFPYPLYSKWSQVYAAETGVQINYQSIGSGGGIRQFIAKTVDFGASDGPMTDEQIAQAGGRVLHIPMVAGAVVVTYNVSGVTTGLNFSPDVLADIFLGKVAKWNDPRLMQDNPKAALPAADIIVVHRSDGSGTTNIFTNYLSKVSPQWKTQVGEGTSVNWPTGLGGKGNEGVAGVVKQTPYTLGYVELAYALTNKMPFGYVRNKAGQFVPPTLSSTSRAVDGGLATIPQDYRVFFTNPDGKDAYPIAGFTWILIYGEQSDPVKGKALVTFLWWATHDGQKYAPTLLYAPLPKSLVARIEQTLTTVTAQGAALLP
;
A
#
# COMPACT_ATOMS: atom_id res chain seq x y z
N MET A 1 21.52 69.41 -80.31
CA MET A 1 20.72 68.33 -79.77
C MET A 1 21.67 67.25 -79.28
N HIS A 2 21.98 67.29 -77.97
CA HIS A 2 22.88 66.34 -77.32
C HIS A 2 22.01 65.31 -76.57
N VAL A 3 22.11 64.07 -76.98
CA VAL A 3 21.43 62.97 -76.25
C VAL A 3 22.42 62.40 -75.24
N MET A 4 22.12 62.60 -73.97
CA MET A 4 22.83 62.01 -72.86
C MET A 4 22.41 60.56 -72.67
N ARG A 5 23.35 59.61 -72.79
CA ARG A 5 23.17 58.20 -72.49
C ARG A 5 23.39 57.98 -70.96
N VAL A 6 22.36 57.56 -70.22
CA VAL A 6 22.46 57.11 -68.84
C VAL A 6 22.78 55.61 -68.86
N LYS A 7 23.86 55.20 -68.15
CA LYS A 7 24.23 53.80 -67.90
C LYS A 7 23.46 53.27 -66.70
N PRO A 8 22.87 52.05 -66.77
CA PRO A 8 22.25 51.44 -65.60
C PRO A 8 23.32 50.88 -64.65
N MET A 9 23.25 51.32 -63.37
CA MET A 9 24.04 50.79 -62.26
C MET A 9 23.35 49.55 -61.69
N VAL A 10 23.99 48.38 -61.88
CA VAL A 10 23.50 47.10 -61.33
C VAL A 10 23.85 47.07 -59.85
N VAL A 11 22.85 47.19 -58.96
CA VAL A 11 22.99 46.97 -57.51
C VAL A 11 22.81 45.50 -57.25
N ALA A 12 23.90 44.79 -56.94
CA ALA A 12 23.85 43.40 -56.50
C ALA A 12 23.47 43.36 -55.00
N LEU A 13 22.23 42.99 -54.71
CA LEU A 13 21.71 42.77 -53.35
C LEU A 13 22.15 41.36 -52.89
N ALA A 14 23.18 41.28 -52.02
CA ALA A 14 23.60 40.02 -51.42
C ALA A 14 22.61 39.66 -50.25
N ILE A 15 21.70 38.71 -50.50
CA ILE A 15 20.84 38.14 -49.49
C ILE A 15 21.65 37.08 -48.72
N MET A 16 22.13 37.45 -47.50
CA MET A 16 22.72 36.53 -46.53
C MET A 16 21.58 35.70 -45.92
N LEU A 17 21.37 34.46 -46.38
CA LEU A 17 20.51 33.48 -45.74
C LEU A 17 21.13 33.03 -44.43
N LEU A 18 20.73 33.65 -43.30
CA LEU A 18 20.93 33.11 -41.97
C LEU A 18 20.07 31.85 -41.83
N VAL A 19 20.65 30.69 -42.08
CA VAL A 19 20.08 29.39 -41.69
C VAL A 19 20.27 29.26 -40.20
N GLY A 20 19.34 29.86 -39.44
CA GLY A 20 19.21 29.59 -38.00
C GLY A 20 18.81 28.16 -37.80
N GLY A 21 19.74 27.31 -37.40
CA GLY A 21 19.42 25.94 -37.02
C GLY A 21 18.45 25.96 -35.84
N ILE A 22 17.17 25.77 -36.14
CA ILE A 22 16.15 25.46 -35.10
C ILE A 22 16.48 24.08 -34.62
N SER A 23 17.27 24.00 -33.54
CA SER A 23 17.40 22.76 -32.74
C SER A 23 16.01 22.46 -32.20
N THR A 24 15.25 21.62 -32.88
CA THR A 24 14.02 21.04 -32.34
C THR A 24 14.44 20.22 -31.12
N VAL A 25 14.31 20.81 -29.93
CA VAL A 25 14.31 20.04 -28.68
C VAL A 25 13.13 19.08 -28.79
N ARG A 26 13.45 17.85 -29.19
CA ARG A 26 12.47 16.77 -29.21
C ARG A 26 12.08 16.55 -27.76
N ALA A 27 10.92 17.06 -27.36
CA ALA A 27 10.36 16.76 -26.07
C ALA A 27 10.29 15.22 -25.95
N GLN A 28 11.14 14.66 -25.12
CA GLN A 28 11.14 13.21 -24.87
C GLN A 28 9.78 12.89 -24.24
N SER A 29 9.06 11.94 -24.82
CA SER A 29 7.77 11.50 -24.28
C SER A 29 7.97 11.12 -22.80
N PRO A 30 7.07 11.54 -21.90
CA PRO A 30 7.22 11.25 -20.48
C PRO A 30 7.29 9.73 -20.26
N VAL A 31 8.20 9.29 -19.41
CA VAL A 31 8.26 7.88 -18.99
C VAL A 31 7.03 7.59 -18.15
N ILE A 32 6.31 6.54 -18.51
CA ILE A 32 5.12 6.07 -17.78
C ILE A 32 5.44 4.73 -17.13
N LEU A 33 5.32 4.65 -15.82
CA LEU A 33 5.41 3.43 -15.03
C LEU A 33 4.01 2.93 -14.73
N ASN A 34 3.68 1.73 -15.17
CA ASN A 34 2.41 1.08 -14.88
C ASN A 34 2.57 0.13 -13.68
N GLY A 35 1.78 0.35 -12.66
CA GLY A 35 1.74 -0.49 -11.48
C GLY A 35 0.34 -0.95 -11.15
N ALA A 36 0.21 -2.08 -10.46
CA ALA A 36 -1.09 -2.56 -10.00
C ALA A 36 -0.96 -3.34 -8.69
N GLY A 37 -2.01 -3.29 -7.88
CA GLY A 37 -2.05 -4.15 -6.69
C GLY A 37 -2.82 -3.57 -5.52
N ALA A 38 -2.19 -3.65 -4.36
CA ALA A 38 -2.77 -3.36 -3.05
C ALA A 38 -3.56 -2.06 -2.98
N THR A 39 -4.74 -2.12 -2.36
CA THR A 39 -5.55 -0.93 -2.06
C THR A 39 -5.10 -0.25 -0.76
N PHE A 40 -4.45 -0.99 0.13
CA PHE A 40 -3.93 -0.52 1.40
C PHE A 40 -3.08 0.76 1.26
N PRO A 41 -2.03 0.85 0.40
CA PRO A 41 -1.20 2.03 0.27
C PRO A 41 -1.76 3.08 -0.71
N TYR A 42 -2.90 2.85 -1.35
CA TYR A 42 -3.37 3.68 -2.46
C TYR A 42 -3.48 5.18 -2.14
N PRO A 43 -3.96 5.62 -0.95
CA PRO A 43 -3.96 7.04 -0.60
C PRO A 43 -2.56 7.67 -0.66
N LEU A 44 -1.54 6.95 -0.19
CA LEU A 44 -0.16 7.43 -0.22
C LEU A 44 0.46 7.33 -1.61
N TYR A 45 0.23 6.21 -2.33
CA TYR A 45 0.75 6.03 -3.68
C TYR A 45 0.17 7.06 -4.66
N SER A 46 -1.09 7.42 -4.51
CA SER A 46 -1.72 8.51 -5.27
C SER A 46 -1.02 9.86 -4.98
N LYS A 47 -0.73 10.15 -3.71
CA LYS A 47 0.02 11.36 -3.33
C LYS A 47 1.43 11.35 -3.90
N TRP A 48 2.15 10.24 -3.79
CA TRP A 48 3.51 10.08 -4.36
C TRP A 48 3.52 10.26 -5.87
N SER A 49 2.57 9.64 -6.59
CA SER A 49 2.47 9.75 -8.05
C SER A 49 2.33 11.20 -8.49
N GLN A 50 1.47 11.98 -7.82
CA GLN A 50 1.28 13.40 -8.14
C GLN A 50 2.54 14.21 -7.90
N VAL A 51 3.18 14.04 -6.74
CA VAL A 51 4.36 14.82 -6.37
C VAL A 51 5.54 14.44 -7.25
N TYR A 52 5.81 13.15 -7.41
CA TYR A 52 6.94 12.67 -8.20
C TYR A 52 6.82 13.07 -9.68
N ALA A 53 5.62 13.02 -10.25
CA ALA A 53 5.39 13.49 -11.61
C ALA A 53 5.65 15.00 -11.76
N ALA A 54 5.28 15.81 -10.77
CA ALA A 54 5.55 17.25 -10.78
C ALA A 54 7.03 17.57 -10.63
N GLU A 55 7.78 16.78 -9.87
CA GLU A 55 9.23 16.98 -9.62
C GLU A 55 10.10 16.45 -10.79
N THR A 56 9.70 15.36 -11.45
CA THR A 56 10.57 14.62 -12.38
C THR A 56 10.03 14.47 -13.80
N GLY A 57 8.75 14.69 -14.02
CA GLY A 57 8.06 14.40 -15.27
C GLY A 57 7.73 12.91 -15.50
N VAL A 58 8.19 12.00 -14.63
CA VAL A 58 7.85 10.57 -14.70
C VAL A 58 6.43 10.36 -14.19
N GLN A 59 5.58 9.74 -14.99
CA GLN A 59 4.19 9.45 -14.64
C GLN A 59 4.07 8.05 -14.05
N ILE A 60 3.26 7.90 -13.01
CA ILE A 60 2.96 6.62 -12.39
C ILE A 60 1.46 6.35 -12.52
N ASN A 61 1.13 5.37 -13.32
CA ASN A 61 -0.25 4.88 -13.50
C ASN A 61 -0.45 3.65 -12.61
N TYR A 62 -1.07 3.87 -11.43
CA TYR A 62 -1.29 2.81 -10.45
C TYR A 62 -2.74 2.36 -10.41
N GLN A 63 -2.98 1.06 -10.59
CA GLN A 63 -4.29 0.43 -10.53
C GLN A 63 -4.49 -0.23 -9.16
N SER A 64 -5.36 0.34 -8.34
CA SER A 64 -5.74 -0.18 -7.01
C SER A 64 -6.77 -1.31 -7.17
N ILE A 65 -6.29 -2.56 -7.35
CA ILE A 65 -7.12 -3.74 -7.68
C ILE A 65 -7.00 -4.88 -6.66
N GLY A 66 -6.33 -4.63 -5.54
CA GLY A 66 -6.00 -5.62 -4.51
C GLY A 66 -4.72 -6.38 -4.79
N SER A 67 -4.07 -6.84 -3.71
CA SER A 67 -2.76 -7.52 -3.74
C SER A 67 -2.75 -8.74 -4.65
N GLY A 68 -3.79 -9.58 -4.60
CA GLY A 68 -3.89 -10.76 -5.47
C GLY A 68 -3.96 -10.39 -6.96
N GLY A 69 -4.63 -9.28 -7.30
CA GLY A 69 -4.64 -8.71 -8.65
C GLY A 69 -3.27 -8.24 -9.09
N GLY A 70 -2.57 -7.49 -8.20
CA GLY A 70 -1.22 -6.99 -8.44
C GLY A 70 -0.21 -8.11 -8.63
N ILE A 71 -0.20 -9.13 -7.77
CA ILE A 71 0.69 -10.29 -7.90
C ILE A 71 0.45 -11.01 -9.22
N ARG A 72 -0.81 -11.24 -9.62
CA ARG A 72 -1.11 -11.88 -10.91
C ARG A 72 -0.61 -11.08 -12.10
N GLN A 73 -0.83 -9.77 -12.13
CA GLN A 73 -0.35 -8.91 -13.23
C GLN A 73 1.18 -8.82 -13.24
N PHE A 74 1.82 -8.80 -12.07
CA PHE A 74 3.26 -8.82 -11.93
C PHE A 74 3.86 -10.12 -12.49
N ILE A 75 3.32 -11.30 -12.10
CA ILE A 75 3.75 -12.61 -12.64
C ILE A 75 3.55 -12.67 -14.16
N ALA A 76 2.41 -12.15 -14.66
CA ALA A 76 2.12 -12.08 -16.08
C ALA A 76 2.94 -11.03 -16.84
N LYS A 77 3.77 -10.22 -16.14
CA LYS A 77 4.61 -9.14 -16.72
C LYS A 77 3.82 -8.10 -17.52
N THR A 78 2.56 -7.85 -17.13
CA THR A 78 1.68 -6.86 -17.77
C THR A 78 1.79 -5.47 -17.14
N VAL A 79 2.56 -5.35 -16.05
CA VAL A 79 2.87 -4.10 -15.34
C VAL A 79 4.38 -3.99 -15.08
N ASP A 80 4.87 -2.76 -14.91
CA ASP A 80 6.27 -2.51 -14.61
C ASP A 80 6.59 -2.87 -13.13
N PHE A 81 5.58 -2.78 -12.24
CA PHE A 81 5.70 -3.22 -10.84
C PHE A 81 4.37 -3.71 -10.27
N GLY A 82 4.44 -4.66 -9.35
CA GLY A 82 3.30 -5.09 -8.54
C GLY A 82 3.28 -4.38 -7.19
N ALA A 83 2.15 -4.43 -6.47
CA ALA A 83 2.09 -4.01 -5.07
C ALA A 83 1.24 -4.96 -4.24
N SER A 84 1.70 -5.26 -3.04
CA SER A 84 1.04 -6.20 -2.12
C SER A 84 1.34 -5.87 -0.66
N ASP A 85 0.34 -6.08 0.22
CA ASP A 85 0.51 -5.99 1.68
C ASP A 85 0.60 -7.39 2.32
N GLY A 86 0.56 -8.44 1.51
CA GLY A 86 0.96 -9.81 1.86
C GLY A 86 2.13 -10.20 0.98
N PRO A 87 3.22 -10.75 1.53
CA PRO A 87 4.35 -11.18 0.72
C PRO A 87 3.92 -12.27 -0.26
N MET A 88 4.58 -12.34 -1.42
CA MET A 88 4.40 -13.46 -2.35
C MET A 88 4.86 -14.75 -1.69
N THR A 89 4.15 -15.85 -1.96
CA THR A 89 4.58 -17.19 -1.57
C THR A 89 5.76 -17.67 -2.43
N ASP A 90 6.46 -18.70 -1.99
CA ASP A 90 7.56 -19.27 -2.77
C ASP A 90 7.09 -19.80 -4.12
N GLU A 91 5.87 -20.35 -4.18
CA GLU A 91 5.25 -20.82 -5.43
C GLU A 91 4.97 -19.65 -6.39
N GLN A 92 4.51 -18.52 -5.86
CA GLN A 92 4.25 -17.31 -6.66
C GLN A 92 5.57 -16.70 -7.18
N ILE A 93 6.64 -16.72 -6.37
CA ILE A 93 7.97 -16.27 -6.77
C ILE A 93 8.51 -17.19 -7.86
N ALA A 94 8.37 -18.51 -7.71
CA ALA A 94 8.78 -19.48 -8.74
C ALA A 94 8.01 -19.27 -10.07
N GLN A 95 6.70 -19.00 -10.00
CA GLN A 95 5.86 -18.70 -11.18
C GLN A 95 6.28 -17.41 -11.88
N ALA A 96 6.79 -16.42 -11.15
CA ALA A 96 7.27 -15.17 -11.73
C ALA A 96 8.48 -15.36 -12.66
N GLY A 97 9.25 -16.43 -12.47
CA GLY A 97 10.33 -16.83 -13.39
C GLY A 97 11.46 -15.81 -13.45
N GLY A 98 11.95 -15.36 -12.29
CA GLY A 98 13.06 -14.42 -12.17
C GLY A 98 13.33 -14.04 -10.72
N ARG A 99 14.38 -13.25 -10.50
CA ARG A 99 14.69 -12.72 -9.17
C ARG A 99 13.65 -11.65 -8.79
N VAL A 100 12.71 -11.97 -7.90
CA VAL A 100 11.70 -11.05 -7.37
C VAL A 100 12.24 -10.36 -6.13
N LEU A 101 12.06 -9.06 -6.06
CA LEU A 101 12.40 -8.22 -4.91
C LEU A 101 11.11 -7.65 -4.31
N HIS A 102 10.97 -7.79 -2.99
CA HIS A 102 9.94 -7.15 -2.19
C HIS A 102 10.53 -5.88 -1.57
N ILE A 103 10.14 -4.72 -2.04
CA ILE A 103 10.65 -3.44 -1.51
C ILE A 103 9.64 -2.88 -0.52
N PRO A 104 9.93 -2.88 0.80
CA PRO A 104 9.05 -2.27 1.79
C PRO A 104 8.91 -0.78 1.52
N MET A 105 7.68 -0.26 1.58
CA MET A 105 7.41 1.14 1.26
C MET A 105 7.00 1.95 2.49
N VAL A 106 6.05 1.45 3.26
CA VAL A 106 5.59 2.01 4.54
C VAL A 106 4.94 0.91 5.37
N ALA A 107 4.72 1.16 6.66
CA ALA A 107 3.84 0.34 7.47
C ALA A 107 2.51 1.05 7.73
N GLY A 108 1.44 0.26 7.90
CA GLY A 108 0.13 0.77 8.26
C GLY A 108 -0.58 -0.16 9.26
N ALA A 109 -1.68 0.32 9.81
CA ALA A 109 -2.54 -0.42 10.73
C ALA A 109 -3.79 -0.92 10.01
N VAL A 110 -4.15 -2.17 10.21
CA VAL A 110 -5.46 -2.70 9.86
C VAL A 110 -6.37 -2.50 11.06
N VAL A 111 -7.45 -1.74 10.89
CA VAL A 111 -8.36 -1.38 11.98
C VAL A 111 -9.70 -2.07 11.83
N VAL A 112 -10.28 -2.44 12.96
CA VAL A 112 -11.67 -2.91 13.05
C VAL A 112 -12.56 -1.68 13.00
N THR A 113 -13.36 -1.54 11.96
CA THR A 113 -14.32 -0.43 11.77
C THR A 113 -15.74 -0.95 11.89
N TYR A 114 -16.67 -0.10 12.32
CA TYR A 114 -18.04 -0.50 12.59
C TYR A 114 -19.05 0.63 12.36
N ASN A 115 -20.33 0.26 12.29
CA ASN A 115 -21.43 1.21 12.15
C ASN A 115 -22.54 0.88 13.17
N VAL A 116 -22.40 1.44 14.36
CA VAL A 116 -23.40 1.30 15.45
C VAL A 116 -23.84 2.69 15.90
N SER A 117 -25.14 2.96 15.82
CA SER A 117 -25.70 4.27 16.18
C SER A 117 -25.36 4.62 17.64
N GLY A 118 -24.88 5.84 17.86
CA GLY A 118 -24.47 6.35 19.17
C GLY A 118 -23.14 5.83 19.70
N VAL A 119 -22.46 4.96 18.95
CA VAL A 119 -21.14 4.43 19.33
C VAL A 119 -20.05 5.08 18.48
N THR A 120 -19.15 5.81 19.14
CA THR A 120 -18.01 6.48 18.50
C THR A 120 -16.78 5.62 18.45
N THR A 121 -15.65 6.14 17.93
CA THR A 121 -14.34 5.48 17.96
C THR A 121 -13.93 5.09 19.38
N GLY A 122 -13.30 3.93 19.52
CA GLY A 122 -12.69 3.47 20.76
C GLY A 122 -13.37 2.25 21.40
N LEU A 123 -14.22 1.50 20.69
CA LEU A 123 -14.62 0.18 21.15
C LEU A 123 -13.38 -0.72 21.29
N ASN A 124 -13.35 -1.44 22.38
CA ASN A 124 -12.30 -2.38 22.72
C ASN A 124 -12.63 -3.79 22.20
N PHE A 125 -11.66 -4.45 21.61
CA PHE A 125 -11.77 -5.82 21.13
C PHE A 125 -10.64 -6.67 21.69
N SER A 126 -10.97 -7.62 22.56
CA SER A 126 -10.03 -8.66 22.94
C SER A 126 -9.78 -9.63 21.77
N PRO A 127 -8.61 -10.28 21.70
CA PRO A 127 -8.24 -11.13 20.55
C PRO A 127 -9.22 -12.27 20.30
N ASP A 128 -9.69 -12.92 21.35
CA ASP A 128 -10.66 -14.01 21.33
C ASP A 128 -12.04 -13.54 20.87
N VAL A 129 -12.54 -12.42 21.39
CA VAL A 129 -13.81 -11.81 20.96
C VAL A 129 -13.74 -11.42 19.47
N LEU A 130 -12.65 -10.79 19.05
CA LEU A 130 -12.51 -10.40 17.64
C LEU A 130 -12.49 -11.62 16.72
N ALA A 131 -11.73 -12.67 17.05
CA ALA A 131 -11.72 -13.89 16.28
C ALA A 131 -13.10 -14.57 16.24
N ASP A 132 -13.81 -14.62 17.35
CA ASP A 132 -15.14 -15.24 17.48
C ASP A 132 -16.22 -14.43 16.73
N ILE A 133 -16.09 -13.12 16.58
CA ILE A 133 -16.96 -12.32 15.69
C ILE A 133 -16.82 -12.80 14.25
N PHE A 134 -15.60 -12.92 13.74
CA PHE A 134 -15.36 -13.35 12.37
C PHE A 134 -15.60 -14.85 12.14
N LEU A 135 -15.61 -15.66 13.20
CA LEU A 135 -16.09 -17.04 13.17
C LEU A 135 -17.64 -17.17 13.24
N GLY A 136 -18.36 -16.07 13.43
CA GLY A 136 -19.82 -16.06 13.59
C GLY A 136 -20.33 -16.54 14.95
N LYS A 137 -19.45 -16.69 15.95
CA LYS A 137 -19.80 -17.16 17.30
C LYS A 137 -20.27 -16.03 18.22
N VAL A 138 -19.65 -14.85 18.11
CA VAL A 138 -20.15 -13.60 18.69
C VAL A 138 -21.01 -12.95 17.61
N ALA A 139 -22.31 -13.22 17.67
CA ALA A 139 -23.25 -12.82 16.63
C ALA A 139 -24.03 -11.54 16.97
N LYS A 140 -23.94 -11.04 18.21
CA LYS A 140 -24.69 -9.85 18.66
C LYS A 140 -23.78 -8.81 19.27
N TRP A 141 -24.11 -7.53 19.06
CA TRP A 141 -23.37 -6.40 19.67
C TRP A 141 -23.40 -6.41 21.20
N ASN A 142 -24.50 -6.89 21.80
CA ASN A 142 -24.61 -7.03 23.27
C ASN A 142 -24.13 -8.39 23.80
N ASP A 143 -23.29 -9.13 23.09
CA ASP A 143 -22.64 -10.33 23.62
C ASP A 143 -21.93 -9.99 24.94
N PRO A 144 -22.11 -10.78 26.02
CA PRO A 144 -21.52 -10.49 27.33
C PRO A 144 -19.99 -10.26 27.32
N ARG A 145 -19.26 -10.95 26.46
CA ARG A 145 -17.80 -10.81 26.32
C ARG A 145 -17.43 -9.47 25.68
N LEU A 146 -18.17 -9.03 24.65
CA LEU A 146 -17.96 -7.72 24.03
C LEU A 146 -18.37 -6.59 24.97
N MET A 147 -19.44 -6.79 25.75
CA MET A 147 -19.84 -5.82 26.80
C MET A 147 -18.81 -5.74 27.93
N GLN A 148 -18.17 -6.85 28.30
CA GLN A 148 -17.08 -6.88 29.29
C GLN A 148 -15.88 -6.04 28.85
N ASP A 149 -15.51 -6.11 27.58
CA ASP A 149 -14.47 -5.25 27.01
C ASP A 149 -14.90 -3.76 26.96
N ASN A 150 -16.22 -3.48 26.97
CA ASN A 150 -16.82 -2.17 26.73
C ASN A 150 -17.91 -1.80 27.74
N PRO A 151 -17.62 -1.77 29.06
CA PRO A 151 -18.65 -1.62 30.10
C PRO A 151 -19.38 -0.26 30.09
N LYS A 152 -18.86 0.71 29.37
CA LYS A 152 -19.45 2.06 29.25
C LYS A 152 -20.19 2.27 27.91
N ALA A 153 -20.11 1.33 26.99
CA ALA A 153 -20.75 1.47 25.69
C ALA A 153 -22.20 0.91 25.73
N ALA A 154 -23.15 1.66 25.22
CA ALA A 154 -24.53 1.20 25.06
C ALA A 154 -24.64 0.34 23.80
N LEU A 155 -24.23 -0.92 23.87
CA LEU A 155 -24.28 -1.85 22.75
C LEU A 155 -25.69 -2.42 22.59
N PRO A 156 -26.29 -2.35 21.39
CA PRO A 156 -27.68 -2.80 21.15
C PRO A 156 -27.77 -4.34 21.06
N ALA A 157 -28.97 -4.88 21.29
CA ALA A 157 -29.29 -6.29 21.07
C ALA A 157 -29.52 -6.60 19.56
N ALA A 158 -28.65 -6.07 18.71
CA ALA A 158 -28.67 -6.25 17.26
C ALA A 158 -27.62 -7.28 16.82
N ASP A 159 -27.88 -7.95 15.69
CA ASP A 159 -26.93 -8.88 15.11
C ASP A 159 -25.74 -8.12 14.50
N ILE A 160 -24.55 -8.70 14.61
CA ILE A 160 -23.33 -8.19 13.97
C ILE A 160 -23.31 -8.69 12.53
N ILE A 161 -23.28 -7.77 11.57
CA ILE A 161 -23.08 -8.08 10.17
C ILE A 161 -21.60 -7.91 9.86
N VAL A 162 -20.87 -9.02 9.70
CA VAL A 162 -19.44 -8.99 9.34
C VAL A 162 -19.26 -8.52 7.90
N VAL A 163 -18.29 -7.66 7.66
CA VAL A 163 -17.90 -7.22 6.32
C VAL A 163 -16.44 -7.56 6.08
N HIS A 164 -16.17 -8.31 5.02
CA HIS A 164 -14.82 -8.77 4.67
C HIS A 164 -14.48 -8.44 3.22
N ARG A 165 -13.25 -8.67 2.81
CA ARG A 165 -12.82 -8.47 1.42
C ARG A 165 -13.34 -9.58 0.51
N SER A 166 -13.77 -9.19 -0.69
CA SER A 166 -14.21 -10.11 -1.75
C SER A 166 -13.16 -10.33 -2.84
N ASP A 167 -12.06 -9.59 -2.80
CA ASP A 167 -10.91 -9.69 -3.71
C ASP A 167 -9.67 -10.28 -3.01
N GLY A 168 -8.66 -10.66 -3.76
CA GLY A 168 -7.36 -11.04 -3.20
C GLY A 168 -6.67 -9.85 -2.55
N SER A 169 -6.58 -9.82 -1.22
CA SER A 169 -6.27 -8.66 -0.39
C SER A 169 -5.09 -8.89 0.55
N GLY A 170 -4.08 -8.03 0.48
CA GLY A 170 -3.00 -8.02 1.47
C GLY A 170 -3.48 -7.56 2.85
N THR A 171 -4.45 -6.61 2.91
CA THR A 171 -5.11 -6.22 4.17
C THR A 171 -5.76 -7.43 4.85
N THR A 172 -6.44 -8.29 4.05
CA THR A 172 -6.96 -9.58 4.53
C THR A 172 -5.83 -10.48 5.03
N ASN A 173 -4.71 -10.55 4.31
CA ASN A 173 -3.59 -11.40 4.73
C ASN A 173 -3.03 -10.96 6.10
N ILE A 174 -2.80 -9.65 6.30
CA ILE A 174 -2.38 -9.11 7.60
C ILE A 174 -3.41 -9.45 8.69
N PHE A 175 -4.69 -9.21 8.42
CA PHE A 175 -5.78 -9.45 9.39
C PHE A 175 -5.92 -10.92 9.75
N THR A 176 -5.94 -11.82 8.77
CA THR A 176 -6.09 -13.27 8.99
C THR A 176 -4.84 -13.90 9.59
N ASN A 177 -3.63 -13.38 9.29
CA ASN A 177 -2.41 -13.75 9.99
C ASN A 177 -2.48 -13.38 11.49
N TYR A 178 -3.01 -12.19 11.83
CA TYR A 178 -3.28 -11.84 13.22
C TYR A 178 -4.27 -12.81 13.87
N LEU A 179 -5.43 -13.07 13.24
CA LEU A 179 -6.45 -13.98 13.79
C LEU A 179 -5.88 -15.39 13.98
N SER A 180 -5.05 -15.88 13.06
CA SER A 180 -4.38 -17.18 13.18
C SER A 180 -3.40 -17.26 14.34
N LYS A 181 -2.76 -16.14 14.69
CA LYS A 181 -1.82 -16.06 15.84
C LYS A 181 -2.54 -16.05 17.19
N VAL A 182 -3.76 -15.51 17.25
CA VAL A 182 -4.47 -15.31 18.52
C VAL A 182 -5.60 -16.31 18.76
N SER A 183 -6.03 -17.05 17.73
CA SER A 183 -7.10 -18.05 17.82
C SER A 183 -6.68 -19.37 17.16
N PRO A 184 -6.40 -20.43 17.94
CA PRO A 184 -6.14 -21.75 17.40
C PRO A 184 -7.29 -22.28 16.54
N GLN A 185 -8.54 -21.94 16.90
CA GLN A 185 -9.71 -22.35 16.15
C GLN A 185 -9.76 -21.65 14.78
N TRP A 186 -9.53 -20.32 14.72
CA TRP A 186 -9.42 -19.60 13.45
C TRP A 186 -8.34 -20.23 12.57
N LYS A 187 -7.14 -20.45 13.13
CA LYS A 187 -6.02 -21.06 12.42
C LYS A 187 -6.36 -22.39 11.77
N THR A 188 -7.11 -23.24 12.50
CA THR A 188 -7.47 -24.59 12.01
C THR A 188 -8.62 -24.57 11.00
N GLN A 189 -9.62 -23.71 11.21
CA GLN A 189 -10.86 -23.73 10.41
C GLN A 189 -10.77 -22.83 9.17
N VAL A 190 -10.05 -21.72 9.25
CA VAL A 190 -10.00 -20.68 8.21
C VAL A 190 -8.58 -20.44 7.69
N GLY A 191 -7.62 -20.32 8.61
CA GLY A 191 -6.22 -20.02 8.28
C GLY A 191 -5.99 -18.57 7.90
N GLU A 192 -4.96 -18.35 7.09
CA GLU A 192 -4.51 -17.03 6.66
C GLU A 192 -4.20 -16.97 5.17
N GLY A 193 -4.32 -15.80 4.56
CA GLY A 193 -4.03 -15.61 3.14
C GLY A 193 -4.64 -14.33 2.59
N THR A 194 -4.32 -14.05 1.34
CA THR A 194 -4.95 -12.93 0.61
C THR A 194 -6.43 -13.19 0.28
N SER A 195 -6.85 -14.45 0.34
CA SER A 195 -8.25 -14.92 0.23
C SER A 195 -8.41 -16.11 1.14
N VAL A 196 -9.49 -16.15 1.89
CA VAL A 196 -9.87 -17.25 2.78
C VAL A 196 -11.35 -17.57 2.61
N ASN A 197 -11.77 -18.76 3.07
CA ASN A 197 -13.19 -19.12 3.13
C ASN A 197 -13.82 -18.50 4.38
N TRP A 198 -14.43 -17.32 4.22
CA TRP A 198 -15.07 -16.62 5.32
C TRP A 198 -16.26 -17.39 5.88
N PRO A 199 -16.31 -17.62 7.18
CA PRO A 199 -17.44 -18.34 7.80
C PRO A 199 -18.77 -17.59 7.70
N THR A 200 -18.72 -16.26 7.69
CA THR A 200 -19.90 -15.38 7.66
C THR A 200 -19.54 -14.02 7.07
N GLY A 201 -20.54 -13.25 6.68
CA GLY A 201 -20.37 -11.85 6.33
C GLY A 201 -20.69 -11.51 4.87
N LEU A 202 -20.51 -10.24 4.55
CA LEU A 202 -20.69 -9.64 3.24
C LEU A 202 -19.35 -9.26 2.64
N GLY A 203 -19.21 -9.43 1.33
CA GLY A 203 -17.96 -9.08 0.62
C GLY A 203 -17.96 -7.63 0.13
N GLY A 204 -16.84 -6.90 0.39
CA GLY A 204 -16.55 -5.60 -0.20
C GLY A 204 -15.26 -5.65 -1.02
N LYS A 205 -15.26 -5.13 -2.25
CA LYS A 205 -14.06 -5.08 -3.10
C LYS A 205 -13.17 -3.91 -2.71
N GLY A 206 -11.91 -4.18 -2.40
CA GLY A 206 -10.95 -3.17 -1.95
C GLY A 206 -11.22 -2.67 -0.52
N ASN A 207 -10.30 -1.87 0.03
CA ASN A 207 -10.55 -1.17 1.30
C ASN A 207 -11.74 -0.20 1.17
N GLU A 208 -11.86 0.46 0.03
CA GLU A 208 -12.96 1.35 -0.33
C GLU A 208 -14.32 0.65 -0.32
N GLY A 209 -14.40 -0.57 -0.87
CA GLY A 209 -15.64 -1.34 -0.88
C GLY A 209 -16.07 -1.79 0.51
N VAL A 210 -15.14 -2.28 1.35
CA VAL A 210 -15.45 -2.60 2.75
C VAL A 210 -15.88 -1.33 3.50
N ALA A 211 -15.14 -0.23 3.37
CA ALA A 211 -15.50 1.05 3.99
C ALA A 211 -16.89 1.52 3.55
N GLY A 212 -17.22 1.40 2.26
CA GLY A 212 -18.52 1.75 1.71
C GLY A 212 -19.65 0.95 2.31
N VAL A 213 -19.53 -0.37 2.37
CA VAL A 213 -20.54 -1.28 2.95
C VAL A 213 -20.75 -0.98 4.43
N VAL A 214 -19.65 -0.86 5.21
CA VAL A 214 -19.73 -0.56 6.65
C VAL A 214 -20.42 0.78 6.89
N LYS A 215 -20.02 1.82 6.14
CA LYS A 215 -20.58 3.17 6.31
C LYS A 215 -22.08 3.24 6.02
N GLN A 216 -22.55 2.47 5.04
CA GLN A 216 -23.95 2.51 4.58
C GLN A 216 -24.88 1.53 5.31
N THR A 217 -24.35 0.49 5.94
CA THR A 217 -25.15 -0.58 6.53
C THR A 217 -25.04 -0.55 8.06
N PRO A 218 -26.14 -0.27 8.79
CA PRO A 218 -26.13 -0.32 10.25
C PRO A 218 -25.75 -1.70 10.80
N TYR A 219 -25.18 -1.70 11.99
CA TYR A 219 -24.78 -2.89 12.75
C TYR A 219 -23.69 -3.73 12.08
N THR A 220 -22.99 -3.19 11.10
CA THR A 220 -21.84 -3.85 10.47
C THR A 220 -20.56 -3.66 11.27
N LEU A 221 -19.67 -4.67 11.14
CA LEU A 221 -18.29 -4.64 11.60
C LEU A 221 -17.40 -5.21 10.50
N GLY A 222 -16.35 -4.50 10.13
CA GLY A 222 -15.38 -4.93 9.12
C GLY A 222 -13.96 -4.49 9.47
N TYR A 223 -13.03 -4.68 8.55
CA TYR A 223 -11.65 -4.24 8.70
C TYR A 223 -11.17 -3.50 7.45
N VAL A 224 -10.43 -2.44 7.65
CA VAL A 224 -9.80 -1.63 6.60
C VAL A 224 -8.43 -1.13 7.05
N GLU A 225 -7.63 -0.63 6.14
CA GLU A 225 -6.47 0.17 6.50
C GLU A 225 -6.92 1.51 7.12
N LEU A 226 -6.17 2.02 8.11
CA LEU A 226 -6.54 3.15 8.97
C LEU A 226 -6.89 4.43 8.19
N ALA A 227 -6.15 4.75 7.12
CA ALA A 227 -6.42 5.95 6.32
C ALA A 227 -7.85 5.94 5.71
N TYR A 228 -8.37 4.76 5.37
CA TYR A 228 -9.75 4.64 4.86
C TYR A 228 -10.79 4.92 5.93
N ALA A 229 -10.59 4.44 7.17
CA ALA A 229 -11.49 4.74 8.28
C ALA A 229 -11.53 6.24 8.57
N LEU A 230 -10.37 6.89 8.61
CA LEU A 230 -10.26 8.32 8.90
C LEU A 230 -10.79 9.20 7.78
N THR A 231 -10.42 8.92 6.53
CA THR A 231 -10.90 9.69 5.36
C THR A 231 -12.41 9.63 5.24
N ASN A 232 -13.01 8.49 5.58
CA ASN A 232 -14.46 8.31 5.56
C ASN A 232 -15.16 8.70 6.88
N LYS A 233 -14.39 9.17 7.88
CA LYS A 233 -14.89 9.56 9.22
C LYS A 233 -15.65 8.41 9.90
N MET A 234 -15.14 7.19 9.75
CA MET A 234 -15.74 5.99 10.31
C MET A 234 -15.19 5.72 11.72
N PRO A 235 -16.01 5.24 12.65
CA PRO A 235 -15.53 4.75 13.94
C PRO A 235 -14.63 3.53 13.75
N PHE A 236 -13.63 3.40 14.62
CA PHE A 236 -12.77 2.22 14.67
C PHE A 236 -12.42 1.85 16.11
N GLY A 237 -12.08 0.59 16.32
CA GLY A 237 -11.82 0.01 17.61
C GLY A 237 -10.34 -0.04 17.98
N TYR A 238 -10.11 -0.31 19.27
CA TYR A 238 -8.81 -0.60 19.86
C TYR A 238 -8.70 -2.11 20.08
N VAL A 239 -7.54 -2.66 19.84
CA VAL A 239 -7.32 -4.10 19.95
C VAL A 239 -6.37 -4.38 21.11
N ARG A 240 -6.69 -5.38 21.94
CA ARG A 240 -5.85 -5.78 23.06
C ARG A 240 -4.60 -6.51 22.56
N ASN A 241 -3.43 -5.98 22.92
CA ASN A 241 -2.14 -6.57 22.57
C ASN A 241 -1.68 -7.65 23.57
N LYS A 242 -0.53 -8.27 23.32
CA LYS A 242 0.07 -9.29 24.20
C LYS A 242 0.34 -8.79 25.62
N ALA A 243 0.58 -7.49 25.80
CA ALA A 243 0.78 -6.88 27.12
C ALA A 243 -0.53 -6.60 27.88
N GLY A 244 -1.69 -7.00 27.32
CA GLY A 244 -3.01 -6.80 27.92
C GLY A 244 -3.59 -5.40 27.77
N GLN A 245 -2.98 -4.52 26.98
CA GLN A 245 -3.42 -3.15 26.77
C GLN A 245 -4.31 -3.07 25.52
N PHE A 246 -5.45 -2.36 25.59
CA PHE A 246 -6.20 -1.95 24.42
C PHE A 246 -5.49 -0.78 23.75
N VAL A 247 -4.88 -1.03 22.60
CA VAL A 247 -4.00 -0.08 21.92
C VAL A 247 -4.75 0.61 20.78
N PRO A 248 -4.82 1.95 20.76
CA PRO A 248 -5.35 2.69 19.63
C PRO A 248 -4.41 2.58 18.42
N PRO A 249 -4.95 2.46 17.19
CA PRO A 249 -4.15 2.50 15.97
C PRO A 249 -3.69 3.95 15.72
N THR A 250 -2.45 4.22 16.02
CA THR A 250 -1.80 5.52 15.81
C THR A 250 -0.50 5.33 15.05
N LEU A 251 0.04 6.42 14.53
CA LEU A 251 1.37 6.41 13.93
C LEU A 251 2.42 5.82 14.89
N SER A 252 2.40 6.24 16.15
CA SER A 252 3.35 5.77 17.16
C SER A 252 3.17 4.27 17.46
N SER A 253 1.94 3.79 17.66
CA SER A 253 1.69 2.39 17.99
C SER A 253 1.98 1.45 16.81
N THR A 254 1.76 1.93 15.58
CA THR A 254 2.14 1.22 14.36
C THR A 254 3.67 1.15 14.20
N SER A 255 4.39 2.25 14.41
CA SER A 255 5.87 2.25 14.39
C SER A 255 6.43 1.30 15.44
N ARG A 256 5.89 1.29 16.68
CA ARG A 256 6.33 0.36 17.72
C ARG A 256 6.13 -1.12 17.36
N ALA A 257 5.09 -1.44 16.59
CA ALA A 257 4.89 -2.80 16.09
C ALA A 257 6.00 -3.21 15.11
N VAL A 258 6.44 -2.29 14.25
CA VAL A 258 7.56 -2.52 13.32
C VAL A 258 8.89 -2.61 14.08
N ASP A 259 9.14 -1.68 15.00
CA ASP A 259 10.38 -1.61 15.77
C ASP A 259 10.64 -2.91 16.55
N GLY A 260 9.57 -3.49 17.13
CA GLY A 260 9.65 -4.76 17.84
C GLY A 260 10.07 -5.96 16.98
N GLY A 261 9.85 -5.90 15.66
CA GLY A 261 10.23 -6.94 14.70
C GLY A 261 11.45 -6.61 13.84
N LEU A 262 12.03 -5.41 13.99
CA LEU A 262 13.03 -4.88 13.04
C LEU A 262 14.27 -5.78 12.93
N ALA A 263 14.74 -6.33 14.06
CA ALA A 263 15.91 -7.19 14.11
C ALA A 263 15.70 -8.56 13.43
N THR A 264 14.44 -8.98 13.25
CA THR A 264 14.07 -10.28 12.70
C THR A 264 13.62 -10.19 11.23
N ILE A 265 13.66 -8.99 10.61
CA ILE A 265 13.30 -8.83 9.20
C ILE A 265 14.28 -9.62 8.34
N PRO A 266 13.83 -10.63 7.56
CA PRO A 266 14.70 -11.44 6.69
C PRO A 266 15.29 -10.58 5.56
N GLN A 267 16.26 -11.16 4.85
CA GLN A 267 16.94 -10.46 3.76
C GLN A 267 15.99 -10.09 2.62
N ASP A 268 14.96 -10.89 2.38
CA ASP A 268 13.94 -10.68 1.36
C ASP A 268 12.75 -9.83 1.83
N TYR A 269 12.79 -9.30 3.06
CA TYR A 269 11.78 -8.44 3.69
C TYR A 269 10.39 -9.04 3.85
N ARG A 270 10.18 -10.34 3.64
CA ARG A 270 8.87 -11.00 3.78
C ARG A 270 8.58 -11.30 5.25
N VAL A 271 7.88 -10.40 5.93
CA VAL A 271 7.60 -10.46 7.36
C VAL A 271 6.24 -9.89 7.71
N PHE A 272 5.59 -10.41 8.77
CA PHE A 272 4.39 -9.85 9.37
C PHE A 272 4.68 -9.31 10.78
N PHE A 273 4.18 -8.11 11.08
CA PHE A 273 4.27 -7.47 12.41
C PHE A 273 2.98 -7.63 13.22
N THR A 274 2.23 -8.69 12.97
CA THR A 274 1.00 -8.97 13.69
C THR A 274 1.27 -9.60 15.04
N ASN A 275 0.50 -9.20 16.05
CA ASN A 275 0.63 -9.63 17.44
C ASN A 275 2.08 -9.50 17.99
N PRO A 276 2.76 -8.35 17.77
CA PRO A 276 4.13 -8.15 18.20
C PRO A 276 4.23 -8.04 19.72
N ASP A 277 5.45 -8.20 20.22
CA ASP A 277 5.75 -7.82 21.59
C ASP A 277 5.81 -6.28 21.74
N GLY A 278 5.60 -5.79 22.97
CA GLY A 278 5.65 -4.37 23.25
C GLY A 278 4.35 -3.82 23.84
N LYS A 279 4.49 -3.03 24.92
CA LYS A 279 3.36 -2.53 25.71
C LYS A 279 2.42 -1.65 24.88
N ASP A 280 2.98 -0.82 23.99
CA ASP A 280 2.22 0.15 23.20
C ASP A 280 2.19 -0.22 21.71
N ALA A 281 2.57 -1.45 21.34
CA ALA A 281 2.57 -1.91 19.96
C ALA A 281 1.14 -2.27 19.50
N TYR A 282 0.73 -1.73 18.34
CA TYR A 282 -0.58 -2.06 17.77
C TYR A 282 -0.58 -3.48 17.19
N PRO A 283 -1.57 -4.33 17.53
CA PRO A 283 -1.51 -5.76 17.22
C PRO A 283 -1.65 -6.14 15.73
N ILE A 284 -2.23 -5.28 14.89
CA ILE A 284 -2.56 -5.61 13.51
C ILE A 284 -1.88 -4.61 12.56
N ALA A 285 -0.54 -4.66 12.56
CA ALA A 285 0.29 -3.83 11.69
C ALA A 285 1.00 -4.68 10.61
N GLY A 286 1.29 -4.08 9.48
CA GLY A 286 2.02 -4.73 8.39
C GLY A 286 2.68 -3.74 7.45
N PHE A 287 3.66 -4.21 6.69
CA PHE A 287 4.20 -3.49 5.55
C PHE A 287 3.28 -3.58 4.34
N THR A 288 3.47 -2.63 3.43
CA THR A 288 3.14 -2.79 2.02
C THR A 288 4.45 -2.81 1.22
N TRP A 289 4.50 -3.64 0.19
CA TRP A 289 5.66 -3.80 -0.68
C TRP A 289 5.34 -3.42 -2.11
N ILE A 290 6.31 -2.80 -2.79
CA ILE A 290 6.37 -2.82 -4.24
C ILE A 290 7.20 -4.04 -4.67
N LEU A 291 6.68 -4.78 -5.64
CA LEU A 291 7.26 -5.99 -6.21
C LEU A 291 7.91 -5.62 -7.53
N ILE A 292 9.20 -5.90 -7.67
CA ILE A 292 9.96 -5.65 -8.91
C ILE A 292 10.82 -6.86 -9.29
N TYR A 293 11.15 -6.98 -10.56
CA TYR A 293 12.19 -7.89 -11.00
C TYR A 293 13.58 -7.32 -10.72
N GLY A 294 14.52 -8.14 -10.26
CA GLY A 294 15.90 -7.74 -10.05
C GLY A 294 16.66 -7.47 -11.36
N GLU A 295 16.19 -8.04 -12.49
CA GLU A 295 16.63 -7.73 -13.84
C GLU A 295 15.44 -7.08 -14.59
N GLN A 296 15.62 -5.84 -15.03
CA GLN A 296 14.59 -5.07 -15.73
C GLN A 296 14.74 -5.27 -17.25
N SER A 297 13.63 -5.54 -17.93
CA SER A 297 13.61 -5.78 -19.38
C SER A 297 13.84 -4.50 -20.22
N ASP A 298 13.42 -3.35 -19.70
CA ASP A 298 13.56 -2.02 -20.33
C ASP A 298 14.48 -1.16 -19.46
N PRO A 299 15.67 -0.77 -19.95
CA PRO A 299 16.62 0.03 -19.16
C PRO A 299 16.08 1.41 -18.79
N VAL A 300 15.26 2.04 -19.65
CA VAL A 300 14.72 3.40 -19.40
C VAL A 300 13.66 3.34 -18.29
N LYS A 301 12.70 2.43 -18.44
CA LYS A 301 11.68 2.22 -17.41
C LYS A 301 12.28 1.67 -16.12
N GLY A 302 13.22 0.74 -16.21
CA GLY A 302 13.94 0.19 -15.06
C GLY A 302 14.65 1.27 -14.26
N LYS A 303 15.39 2.17 -14.93
CA LYS A 303 16.03 3.31 -14.29
C LYS A 303 15.03 4.23 -13.62
N ALA A 304 13.93 4.57 -14.30
CA ALA A 304 12.88 5.41 -13.76
C ALA A 304 12.21 4.76 -12.53
N LEU A 305 11.93 3.44 -12.60
CA LEU A 305 11.32 2.69 -11.50
C LEU A 305 12.22 2.66 -10.26
N VAL A 306 13.50 2.31 -10.42
CA VAL A 306 14.43 2.25 -9.27
C VAL A 306 14.66 3.64 -8.68
N THR A 307 14.74 4.69 -9.51
CA THR A 307 14.84 6.08 -9.04
C THR A 307 13.57 6.53 -8.29
N PHE A 308 12.38 6.12 -8.76
CA PHE A 308 11.13 6.36 -8.03
C PHE A 308 11.12 5.64 -6.67
N LEU A 309 11.54 4.38 -6.61
CA LEU A 309 11.61 3.62 -5.36
C LEU A 309 12.61 4.25 -4.38
N TRP A 310 13.74 4.71 -4.88
CA TRP A 310 14.70 5.47 -4.09
C TRP A 310 14.05 6.73 -3.50
N TRP A 311 13.45 7.56 -4.33
CA TRP A 311 12.76 8.77 -3.88
C TRP A 311 11.64 8.44 -2.87
N ALA A 312 10.82 7.42 -3.13
CA ALA A 312 9.70 7.04 -2.28
C ALA A 312 10.15 6.54 -0.90
N THR A 313 11.30 5.86 -0.80
CA THR A 313 11.89 5.41 0.47
C THR A 313 12.70 6.48 1.20
N HIS A 314 12.93 7.65 0.59
CA HIS A 314 13.63 8.81 1.14
C HIS A 314 12.72 10.03 1.25
N ASP A 315 12.74 10.92 0.28
CA ASP A 315 11.98 12.18 0.28
C ASP A 315 10.46 11.94 0.32
N GLY A 316 10.01 10.86 -0.27
CA GLY A 316 8.60 10.44 -0.28
C GLY A 316 8.08 10.10 1.11
N GLN A 317 8.95 9.66 2.04
CA GLN A 317 8.53 9.28 3.39
C GLN A 317 7.92 10.43 4.19
N LYS A 318 8.25 11.68 3.90
CA LYS A 318 7.67 12.86 4.58
C LYS A 318 6.16 12.99 4.41
N TYR A 319 5.57 12.34 3.39
CA TYR A 319 4.12 12.36 3.15
C TYR A 319 3.37 11.26 3.91
N ALA A 320 4.05 10.20 4.33
CA ALA A 320 3.44 9.06 5.01
C ALA A 320 2.72 9.45 6.33
N PRO A 321 3.32 10.23 7.24
CA PRO A 321 2.67 10.58 8.51
C PRO A 321 1.36 11.36 8.36
N THR A 322 1.22 12.18 7.32
CA THR A 322 -0.01 12.97 7.08
C THR A 322 -1.21 12.10 6.72
N LEU A 323 -0.95 10.86 6.27
CA LEU A 323 -1.94 9.83 5.95
C LEU A 323 -1.92 8.68 6.95
N LEU A 324 -1.23 8.86 8.09
CA LEU A 324 -1.08 7.91 9.19
C LEU A 324 -0.40 6.58 8.82
N TYR A 325 0.40 6.57 7.75
CA TYR A 325 1.35 5.49 7.52
C TYR A 325 2.63 5.75 8.30
N ALA A 326 3.15 4.71 8.96
CA ALA A 326 4.43 4.77 9.65
C ALA A 326 5.56 4.75 8.62
N PRO A 327 6.44 5.77 8.62
CA PRO A 327 7.63 5.78 7.78
C PRO A 327 8.56 4.60 8.10
N LEU A 328 9.36 4.24 7.13
CA LEU A 328 10.37 3.19 7.29
C LEU A 328 11.45 3.64 8.30
N PRO A 329 11.88 2.74 9.22
CA PRO A 329 13.05 3.01 10.06
C PRO A 329 14.31 3.22 9.22
N LYS A 330 15.18 4.16 9.63
CA LYS A 330 16.42 4.50 8.89
C LYS A 330 17.31 3.29 8.60
N SER A 331 17.43 2.36 9.56
CA SER A 331 18.20 1.14 9.37
C SER A 331 17.63 0.21 8.29
N LEU A 332 16.30 0.22 8.11
CA LEU A 332 15.65 -0.53 7.04
C LEU A 332 15.84 0.18 5.68
N VAL A 333 15.75 1.51 5.65
CA VAL A 333 16.04 2.30 4.43
C VAL A 333 17.45 1.99 3.92
N ALA A 334 18.47 1.99 4.79
CA ALA A 334 19.84 1.65 4.39
C ALA A 334 19.99 0.23 3.81
N ARG A 335 19.20 -0.74 4.28
CA ARG A 335 19.15 -2.09 3.68
C ARG A 335 18.47 -2.08 2.31
N ILE A 336 17.38 -1.31 2.17
CA ILE A 336 16.65 -1.15 0.90
C ILE A 336 17.56 -0.50 -0.14
N GLU A 337 18.35 0.52 0.21
CA GLU A 337 19.36 1.15 -0.66
C GLU A 337 20.27 0.09 -1.27
N GLN A 338 20.88 -0.76 -0.41
CA GLN A 338 21.74 -1.87 -0.86
C GLN A 338 20.99 -2.82 -1.80
N THR A 339 19.72 -3.10 -1.54
CA THR A 339 18.91 -3.95 -2.43
C THR A 339 18.68 -3.28 -3.78
N LEU A 340 18.35 -1.99 -3.81
CA LEU A 340 18.07 -1.24 -5.04
C LEU A 340 19.32 -1.12 -5.94
N THR A 341 20.53 -1.02 -5.37
CA THR A 341 21.78 -1.01 -6.17
C THR A 341 22.05 -2.33 -6.87
N THR A 342 21.42 -3.43 -6.46
CA THR A 342 21.53 -4.74 -7.12
C THR A 342 20.60 -4.92 -8.32
N VAL A 343 19.74 -3.93 -8.61
CA VAL A 343 18.82 -4.00 -9.75
C VAL A 343 19.54 -3.62 -11.03
N THR A 344 19.41 -4.47 -12.04
CA THR A 344 20.11 -4.34 -13.31
C THR A 344 19.15 -4.27 -14.48
N ALA A 345 19.64 -3.80 -15.62
CA ALA A 345 19.02 -3.99 -16.93
C ALA A 345 20.13 -4.27 -17.94
N GLN A 346 19.96 -5.31 -18.74
CA GLN A 346 20.97 -5.77 -19.72
C GLN A 346 22.36 -5.98 -19.06
N GLY A 347 22.38 -6.46 -17.81
CA GLY A 347 23.56 -6.70 -17.01
C GLY A 347 24.23 -5.45 -16.40
N ALA A 348 23.74 -4.24 -16.68
CA ALA A 348 24.26 -3.01 -16.10
C ALA A 348 23.43 -2.56 -14.87
N ALA A 349 24.10 -2.06 -13.83
CA ALA A 349 23.43 -1.50 -12.66
C ALA A 349 22.62 -0.25 -13.02
N LEU A 350 21.43 -0.11 -12.45
CA LEU A 350 20.53 1.02 -12.71
C LEU A 350 20.74 2.20 -11.75
N LEU A 351 21.32 1.96 -10.58
CA LEU A 351 21.82 2.99 -9.67
C LEU A 351 23.33 2.88 -9.55
N PRO A 352 24.04 4.01 -9.29
CA PRO A 352 25.48 4.01 -9.10
C PRO A 352 25.89 3.25 -7.84
#